data_a16ba82db29293186a339f8b98d16892
#
_entry.id   a16ba82db29293186a339f8b98d16892
#
_cell.length_a   1.000
_cell.length_b   1.000
_cell.length_c   1.000
_cell.angle_alpha   90.00
_cell.angle_beta   90.00
_cell.angle_gamma   90.00
#
_symmetry.space_group_name_H-M   'P 1'
#
loop_
_entity.id
_entity.type
_entity.pdbx_description
1 polymer ?
#
loop_
_entity_poly.entity_id
_entity_poly.type
_entity_poly.pdbx_seq_one_letter_code
_entity_poly.pdbx_strand_id
1 'polypeptide(L)'
;MRTLAGMIIAFGWGVVNAAGTYAPAVNYQLQCMGCHRADGSGEPGRVPSMRRSLALLSATPEGRDYVIRVPGVAQSPLSSEDTAALLNWMMRNLSDLRVPAGVADYSAAEVQRSRVHPLAQVKSLRARLLRAATATPAAP
;
A
#
# COMPACT_ATOMS: atom_id res chain seq x y z
N MET A 1 1.30 61.96 -25.03
CA MET A 1 0.57 60.70 -24.72
C MET A 1 1.65 59.61 -24.49
N ARG A 2 1.87 59.19 -23.23
CA ARG A 2 2.87 58.19 -22.84
C ARG A 2 2.12 56.92 -22.48
N THR A 3 2.20 55.90 -23.34
CA THR A 3 1.63 54.57 -23.11
C THR A 3 2.54 53.78 -22.16
N LEU A 4 2.06 53.50 -20.93
CA LEU A 4 2.69 52.58 -19.99
C LEU A 4 2.30 51.15 -20.40
N ALA A 5 3.25 50.40 -20.93
CA ALA A 5 3.08 48.99 -21.15
C ALA A 5 3.26 48.24 -19.81
N GLY A 6 2.17 47.70 -19.29
CA GLY A 6 2.17 46.89 -18.07
C GLY A 6 2.74 45.49 -18.36
N MET A 7 3.86 45.15 -17.73
CA MET A 7 4.50 43.84 -17.78
C MET A 7 3.78 42.94 -16.76
N ILE A 8 2.97 42.01 -17.24
CA ILE A 8 2.32 40.96 -16.40
C ILE A 8 3.36 39.86 -16.14
N ILE A 9 3.88 39.79 -14.92
CA ILE A 9 4.73 38.67 -14.46
C ILE A 9 3.78 37.54 -14.05
N ALA A 10 3.65 36.54 -14.92
CA ALA A 10 2.95 35.29 -14.58
C ALA A 10 3.82 34.48 -13.60
N PHE A 11 3.46 34.51 -12.32
CA PHE A 11 4.00 33.59 -11.33
C PHE A 11 3.42 32.18 -11.60
N GLY A 12 4.19 31.38 -12.31
CA GLY A 12 3.89 29.95 -12.46
C GLY A 12 4.11 29.26 -11.11
N TRP A 13 3.04 28.90 -10.44
CA TRP A 13 3.09 28.00 -9.27
C TRP A 13 3.44 26.60 -9.77
N GLY A 14 4.71 26.29 -9.82
CA GLY A 14 5.17 24.91 -9.98
C GLY A 14 4.71 24.11 -8.78
N VAL A 15 3.76 23.18 -8.95
CA VAL A 15 3.42 22.19 -7.94
C VAL A 15 4.66 21.29 -7.80
N VAL A 16 5.48 21.56 -6.80
CA VAL A 16 6.54 20.64 -6.38
C VAL A 16 5.82 19.45 -5.77
N ASN A 17 5.63 18.40 -6.56
CA ASN A 17 5.22 17.09 -6.06
C ASN A 17 6.42 16.48 -5.33
N ALA A 18 6.67 16.95 -4.11
CA ALA A 18 7.62 16.35 -3.19
C ALA A 18 6.97 15.16 -2.45
N ALA A 19 6.36 14.24 -3.19
CA ALA A 19 6.17 12.88 -2.70
C ALA A 19 7.55 12.22 -2.75
N GLY A 20 8.36 12.50 -1.72
CA GLY A 20 9.76 12.14 -1.67
C GLY A 20 9.93 10.63 -1.75
N THR A 21 10.89 10.24 -2.52
CA THR A 21 11.49 8.90 -2.58
C THR A 21 12.15 8.54 -1.25
N TYR A 22 11.35 8.33 -0.21
CA TYR A 22 11.87 7.77 1.04
C TYR A 22 12.06 6.26 0.90
N ALA A 23 13.04 5.72 1.61
CA ALA A 23 13.20 4.28 1.74
C ALA A 23 11.87 3.63 2.24
N PRO A 24 11.51 2.41 1.78
CA PRO A 24 10.26 1.77 2.15
C PRO A 24 10.00 1.67 3.66
N ALA A 25 11.06 1.47 4.47
CA ALA A 25 10.95 1.46 5.93
C ALA A 25 10.50 2.82 6.49
N VAL A 26 10.98 3.92 5.91
CA VAL A 26 10.56 5.28 6.31
C VAL A 26 9.11 5.54 5.86
N ASN A 27 8.75 5.12 4.65
CA ASN A 27 7.36 5.20 4.18
C ASN A 27 6.41 4.42 5.09
N TYR A 28 6.83 3.24 5.59
CA TYR A 28 6.06 2.49 6.58
C TYR A 28 5.85 3.30 7.87
N GLN A 29 6.89 3.92 8.40
CA GLN A 29 6.78 4.75 9.60
C GLN A 29 5.82 5.92 9.40
N LEU A 30 5.91 6.61 8.28
CA LEU A 30 5.12 7.81 8.01
C LEU A 30 3.66 7.52 7.67
N GLN A 31 3.38 6.39 6.96
CA GLN A 31 2.06 6.13 6.40
C GLN A 31 1.28 5.03 7.13
N CYS A 32 1.95 4.15 7.88
CA CYS A 32 1.33 2.95 8.43
C CYS A 32 1.37 2.89 9.97
N MET A 33 2.42 3.43 10.61
CA MET A 33 2.64 3.32 12.05
C MET A 33 1.68 4.18 12.90
N GLY A 34 0.86 5.02 12.31
CA GLY A 34 -0.25 5.66 13.01
C GLY A 34 -1.33 4.69 13.49
N CYS A 35 -1.46 3.54 12.81
CA CYS A 35 -2.42 2.49 13.15
C CYS A 35 -1.76 1.13 13.43
N HIS A 36 -0.70 0.79 12.70
CA HIS A 36 0.08 -0.44 12.89
C HIS A 36 1.32 -0.17 13.75
N ARG A 37 1.80 -1.20 14.45
CA ARG A 37 3.04 -1.09 15.22
C ARG A 37 4.27 -1.29 14.32
N ALA A 38 5.45 -0.93 14.83
CA ALA A 38 6.71 -1.03 14.09
C ALA A 38 7.02 -2.44 13.57
N ASP A 39 6.54 -3.47 14.26
CA ASP A 39 6.71 -4.89 13.91
C ASP A 39 5.61 -5.44 12.99
N GLY A 40 4.71 -4.61 12.47
CA GLY A 40 3.57 -5.03 11.66
C GLY A 40 2.41 -5.65 12.45
N SER A 41 2.50 -5.73 13.77
CA SER A 41 1.35 -6.09 14.59
C SER A 41 0.31 -4.97 14.60
N GLY A 42 -0.91 -5.31 14.97
CA GLY A 42 -1.99 -4.35 15.09
C GLY A 42 -2.41 -4.15 16.53
N GLU A 43 -3.65 -3.74 16.72
CA GLU A 43 -4.33 -3.64 18.01
C GLU A 43 -5.54 -4.59 18.00
N PRO A 44 -5.61 -5.57 18.90
CA PRO A 44 -6.71 -6.53 18.95
C PRO A 44 -8.08 -5.84 18.93
N GLY A 45 -8.96 -6.31 18.04
CA GLY A 45 -10.32 -5.76 17.88
C GLY A 45 -10.41 -4.48 17.02
N ARG A 46 -9.32 -3.71 16.89
CA ARG A 46 -9.29 -2.43 16.15
C ARG A 46 -8.48 -2.49 14.87
N VAL A 47 -7.22 -2.83 14.96
CA VAL A 47 -6.28 -2.85 13.82
C VAL A 47 -5.76 -4.27 13.62
N PRO A 48 -6.01 -4.91 12.47
CA PRO A 48 -5.56 -6.27 12.24
C PRO A 48 -4.04 -6.35 12.09
N SER A 49 -3.43 -7.39 12.68
CA SER A 49 -2.02 -7.68 12.44
C SER A 49 -1.76 -8.05 10.97
N MET A 50 -0.66 -7.56 10.43
CA MET A 50 -0.17 -7.90 9.10
C MET A 50 0.76 -9.11 9.12
N ARG A 51 1.35 -9.44 10.26
CA ARG A 51 2.45 -10.40 10.41
C ARG A 51 2.22 -11.75 9.72
N ARG A 52 1.03 -12.34 9.88
CA ARG A 52 0.68 -13.59 9.18
C ARG A 52 -0.18 -13.38 7.95
N SER A 53 -1.03 -12.37 7.99
CA SER A 53 -2.05 -12.18 6.97
C SER A 53 -1.51 -11.61 5.67
N LEU A 54 -0.44 -10.83 5.71
CA LEU A 54 0.08 -10.19 4.51
C LEU A 54 0.60 -11.23 3.50
N ALA A 55 1.44 -12.18 3.93
CA ALA A 55 1.92 -13.24 3.04
C ALA A 55 0.79 -14.13 2.51
N LEU A 56 -0.18 -14.51 3.37
CA LEU A 56 -1.33 -15.32 2.96
C LEU A 56 -2.20 -14.62 1.91
N LEU A 57 -2.50 -13.35 2.11
CA LEU A 57 -3.29 -12.56 1.16
C LEU A 57 -2.51 -12.34 -0.14
N SER A 58 -1.23 -12.00 -0.05
CA SER A 58 -0.41 -11.73 -1.23
C SER A 58 -0.14 -12.97 -2.10
N ALA A 59 -0.45 -14.17 -1.60
CA ALA A 59 -0.28 -15.41 -2.34
C ALA A 59 -1.38 -15.66 -3.40
N THR A 60 -2.46 -14.91 -3.40
CA THR A 60 -3.56 -15.06 -4.36
C THR A 60 -3.86 -13.75 -5.09
N PRO A 61 -4.35 -13.79 -6.34
CA PRO A 61 -4.71 -12.58 -7.08
C PRO A 61 -5.73 -11.70 -6.33
N GLU A 62 -6.77 -12.30 -5.76
CA GLU A 62 -7.82 -11.58 -5.03
C GLU A 62 -7.30 -10.98 -3.72
N GLY A 63 -6.40 -11.69 -3.05
CA GLY A 63 -5.78 -11.21 -1.83
C GLY A 63 -4.79 -10.07 -2.09
N ARG A 64 -4.06 -10.12 -3.20
CA ARG A 64 -3.19 -9.02 -3.66
C ARG A 64 -4.01 -7.76 -3.95
N ASP A 65 -5.09 -7.91 -4.73
CA ASP A 65 -6.02 -6.80 -5.01
C ASP A 65 -6.59 -6.22 -3.71
N TYR A 66 -6.99 -7.07 -2.77
CA TYR A 66 -7.45 -6.65 -1.45
C TYR A 66 -6.40 -5.80 -0.72
N VAL A 67 -5.14 -6.24 -0.66
CA VAL A 67 -4.05 -5.53 0.04
C VAL A 67 -3.85 -4.13 -0.52
N ILE A 68 -3.89 -3.97 -1.85
CA ILE A 68 -3.74 -2.66 -2.50
C ILE A 68 -4.94 -1.76 -2.22
N ARG A 69 -6.15 -2.32 -2.16
CA ARG A 69 -7.41 -1.57 -2.08
C ARG A 69 -7.88 -1.25 -0.67
N VAL A 70 -7.22 -1.76 0.38
CA VAL A 70 -7.54 -1.30 1.75
C VAL A 70 -7.32 0.22 1.84
N PRO A 71 -8.25 0.97 2.48
CA PRO A 71 -8.18 2.44 2.46
C PRO A 71 -6.82 3.02 2.86
N GLY A 72 -6.16 2.46 3.87
CA GLY A 72 -4.84 2.93 4.30
C GLY A 72 -3.75 2.81 3.24
N VAL A 73 -3.86 1.87 2.30
CA VAL A 73 -2.94 1.72 1.17
C VAL A 73 -3.41 2.51 -0.04
N ALA A 74 -4.67 2.31 -0.44
CA ALA A 74 -5.22 2.92 -1.65
C ALA A 74 -5.22 4.45 -1.60
N GLN A 75 -5.46 5.04 -0.43
CA GLN A 75 -5.57 6.48 -0.22
C GLN A 75 -4.27 7.11 0.31
N SER A 76 -3.19 6.34 0.46
CA SER A 76 -1.90 6.90 0.85
C SER A 76 -1.39 7.91 -0.20
N PRO A 77 -0.66 8.94 0.20
CA PRO A 77 -0.11 9.94 -0.73
C PRO A 77 1.09 9.43 -1.54
N LEU A 78 1.51 8.17 -1.32
CA LEU A 78 2.63 7.57 -2.03
C LEU A 78 2.33 7.37 -3.52
N SER A 79 3.34 7.49 -4.36
CA SER A 79 3.28 7.07 -5.75
C SER A 79 2.96 5.58 -5.86
N SER A 80 2.57 5.10 -7.04
CA SER A 80 2.34 3.67 -7.24
C SER A 80 3.64 2.87 -7.12
N GLU A 81 4.77 3.45 -7.50
CA GLU A 81 6.12 2.91 -7.36
C GLU A 81 6.50 2.76 -5.90
N ASP A 82 6.36 3.82 -5.11
CA ASP A 82 6.68 3.81 -3.68
C ASP A 82 5.74 2.87 -2.91
N THR A 83 4.47 2.81 -3.29
CA THR A 83 3.50 1.88 -2.69
C THR A 83 3.89 0.43 -2.98
N ALA A 84 4.26 0.09 -4.22
CA ALA A 84 4.73 -1.24 -4.59
C ALA A 84 6.01 -1.61 -3.81
N ALA A 85 6.98 -0.70 -3.77
CA ALA A 85 8.22 -0.88 -3.00
C ALA A 85 7.94 -1.10 -1.50
N LEU A 86 7.01 -0.32 -0.93
CA LEU A 86 6.57 -0.46 0.46
C LEU A 86 5.91 -1.81 0.73
N LEU A 87 4.97 -2.25 -0.10
CA LEU A 87 4.30 -3.55 0.07
C LEU A 87 5.30 -4.70 -0.02
N ASN A 88 6.24 -4.65 -0.95
CA ASN A 88 7.30 -5.65 -1.09
C ASN A 88 8.24 -5.66 0.12
N TRP A 89 8.61 -4.50 0.64
CA TRP A 89 9.40 -4.39 1.86
C TRP A 89 8.64 -4.98 3.07
N MET A 90 7.36 -4.68 3.21
CA MET A 90 6.51 -5.20 4.30
C MET A 90 6.41 -6.72 4.26
N MET A 91 6.23 -7.32 3.08
CA MET A 91 6.21 -8.77 2.93
C MET A 91 7.51 -9.43 3.40
N ARG A 92 8.66 -8.81 3.12
CA ARG A 92 9.97 -9.35 3.48
C ARG A 92 10.37 -9.11 4.93
N ASN A 93 9.90 -8.00 5.54
CA ASN A 93 10.41 -7.55 6.84
C ASN A 93 9.40 -7.63 7.98
N LEU A 94 8.09 -7.66 7.68
CA LEU A 94 7.03 -7.64 8.70
C LEU A 94 6.20 -8.93 8.72
N SER A 95 6.45 -9.86 7.81
CA SER A 95 5.72 -11.14 7.77
C SER A 95 6.44 -12.21 8.59
N ASP A 96 5.71 -12.87 9.50
CA ASP A 96 6.16 -14.09 10.20
C ASP A 96 6.18 -15.31 9.28
N LEU A 97 5.45 -15.24 8.17
CA LEU A 97 5.37 -16.31 7.19
C LEU A 97 6.31 -15.99 6.03
N ARG A 98 7.03 -17.02 5.59
CA ARG A 98 7.79 -16.92 4.35
C ARG A 98 6.81 -16.73 3.19
N VAL A 99 7.09 -15.78 2.31
CA VAL A 99 6.33 -15.61 1.08
C VAL A 99 6.46 -16.89 0.24
N PRO A 100 5.36 -17.51 -0.21
CA PRO A 100 5.44 -18.74 -1.00
C PRO A 100 6.27 -18.54 -2.28
N ALA A 101 6.97 -19.60 -2.70
CA ALA A 101 7.70 -19.59 -3.96
C ALA A 101 6.76 -19.27 -5.12
N GLY A 102 7.21 -18.48 -6.08
CA GLY A 102 6.41 -18.09 -7.24
C GLY A 102 5.50 -16.87 -7.03
N VAL A 103 5.36 -16.35 -5.82
CA VAL A 103 4.66 -15.08 -5.59
C VAL A 103 5.55 -13.93 -6.07
N ALA A 104 5.13 -13.25 -7.14
CA ALA A 104 5.84 -12.11 -7.69
C ALA A 104 5.76 -10.90 -6.75
N ASP A 105 6.75 -10.01 -6.82
CA ASP A 105 6.69 -8.70 -6.19
C ASP A 105 5.50 -7.88 -6.73
N TYR A 106 4.97 -6.98 -5.90
CA TYR A 106 4.02 -5.97 -6.35
C TYR A 106 4.68 -5.04 -7.35
N SER A 107 4.00 -4.75 -8.46
CA SER A 107 4.45 -3.78 -9.44
C SER A 107 3.69 -2.46 -9.32
N ALA A 108 4.31 -1.36 -9.75
CA ALA A 108 3.65 -0.05 -9.82
C ALA A 108 2.37 -0.09 -10.68
N ALA A 109 2.41 -0.81 -11.81
CA ALA A 109 1.26 -0.96 -12.69
C ALA A 109 0.09 -1.70 -12.03
N GLU A 110 0.36 -2.73 -11.22
CA GLU A 110 -0.65 -3.43 -10.42
C GLU A 110 -1.27 -2.50 -9.38
N VAL A 111 -0.44 -1.78 -8.63
CA VAL A 111 -0.90 -0.79 -7.64
C VAL A 111 -1.76 0.28 -8.30
N GLN A 112 -1.31 0.87 -9.40
CA GLN A 112 -2.03 1.92 -10.10
C GLN A 112 -3.43 1.48 -10.56
N ARG A 113 -3.56 0.24 -11.07
CA ARG A 113 -4.86 -0.28 -11.52
C ARG A 113 -5.82 -0.54 -10.37
N SER A 114 -5.34 -1.07 -9.25
CA SER A 114 -6.20 -1.52 -8.16
C SER A 114 -6.57 -0.42 -7.17
N ARG A 115 -5.67 0.51 -6.85
CA ARG A 115 -5.87 1.53 -5.81
C ARG A 115 -6.98 2.55 -6.10
N VAL A 116 -7.38 2.71 -7.36
CA VAL A 116 -8.42 3.68 -7.78
C VAL A 116 -9.82 3.32 -7.25
N HIS A 117 -9.99 2.12 -6.72
CA HIS A 117 -11.25 1.62 -6.16
C HIS A 117 -11.07 1.15 -4.70
N PRO A 118 -10.94 2.06 -3.73
CA PRO A 118 -10.82 1.68 -2.31
C PRO A 118 -11.98 0.82 -1.84
N LEU A 119 -11.70 -0.13 -0.94
CA LEU A 119 -12.70 -1.05 -0.41
C LEU A 119 -13.59 -0.37 0.64
N ALA A 120 -14.91 -0.56 0.54
CA ALA A 120 -15.87 -0.19 1.58
C ALA A 120 -16.05 -1.31 2.63
N GLN A 121 -16.02 -2.58 2.22
CA GLN A 121 -16.30 -3.76 3.04
C GLN A 121 -15.00 -4.51 3.44
N VAL A 122 -14.09 -3.82 4.13
CA VAL A 122 -12.74 -4.34 4.42
C VAL A 122 -12.75 -5.57 5.31
N LYS A 123 -13.51 -5.57 6.43
CA LYS A 123 -13.47 -6.63 7.45
C LYS A 123 -14.04 -7.96 6.94
N SER A 124 -15.21 -7.94 6.31
CA SER A 124 -15.88 -9.14 5.80
C SER A 124 -15.09 -9.78 4.67
N LEU A 125 -14.58 -8.98 3.74
CA LEU A 125 -13.75 -9.46 2.64
C LEU A 125 -12.44 -10.07 3.15
N ARG A 126 -11.76 -9.41 4.09
CA ARG A 126 -10.55 -9.94 4.72
C ARG A 126 -10.78 -11.32 5.34
N ALA A 127 -11.84 -11.46 6.14
CA ALA A 127 -12.16 -12.72 6.80
C ALA A 127 -12.42 -13.86 5.79
N ARG A 128 -13.10 -13.56 4.68
CA ARG A 128 -13.35 -14.52 3.60
C ARG A 128 -12.05 -14.96 2.92
N LEU A 129 -11.22 -14.00 2.52
CA LEU A 129 -9.95 -14.28 1.83
C LEU A 129 -8.98 -15.09 2.70
N LEU A 130 -8.87 -14.77 3.99
CA LEU A 130 -8.01 -15.52 4.89
C LEU A 130 -8.50 -16.95 5.12
N ARG A 131 -9.81 -17.17 5.23
CA ARG A 131 -10.35 -18.53 5.29
C ARG A 131 -10.05 -19.33 4.03
N ALA A 132 -10.19 -18.74 2.86
CA ALA A 132 -9.84 -19.37 1.60
C ALA A 132 -8.34 -19.71 1.52
N ALA A 133 -7.47 -18.75 1.88
CA ALA A 133 -6.02 -18.94 1.86
C ALA A 133 -5.53 -20.04 2.83
N THR A 134 -6.23 -20.26 3.95
CA THR A 134 -5.87 -21.31 4.93
C THR A 134 -6.50 -22.65 4.62
N ALA A 135 -7.54 -22.71 3.81
CA ALA A 135 -8.20 -23.95 3.38
C ALA A 135 -7.48 -24.63 2.22
N THR A 136 -6.67 -23.91 1.46
CA THR A 136 -5.86 -24.47 0.37
C THR A 136 -4.54 -24.98 0.94
N PRO A 137 -4.26 -26.31 0.95
CA PRO A 137 -2.95 -26.80 1.36
C PRO A 137 -1.89 -26.17 0.47
N ALA A 138 -0.77 -25.73 1.07
CA ALA A 138 0.39 -25.33 0.27
C ALA A 138 0.76 -26.50 -0.65
N ALA A 139 0.84 -26.25 -1.94
CA ALA A 139 1.37 -27.24 -2.88
C ALA A 139 2.78 -27.64 -2.43
N PRO A 140 3.16 -28.94 -2.50
CA PRO A 140 4.45 -29.44 -2.05
C PRO A 140 5.63 -28.81 -2.78
#